data_eb22412fbac45e3d6adef10eb190eae8
#
_entry.id   eb22412fbac45e3d6adef10eb190eae8
#
_cell.length_a   1.000
_cell.length_b   1.000
_cell.length_c   1.000
_cell.angle_alpha   90.00
_cell.angle_beta   90.00
_cell.angle_gamma   90.00
#
_symmetry.space_group_name_H-M   'P 1'
#
loop_
_entity.id
_entity.type
_entity.pdbx_description
1 polymer ?
#
loop_
_entity_poly.entity_id
_entity_poly.type
_entity_poly.pdbx_seq_one_letter_code
_entity_poly.pdbx_strand_id
1 'polypeptide(L)'
;MTKILVTLSIILLLLGLPYFVQTNKLKTLTASDIPTAGAWVSLKEGNLYYRWHYPDEKVSNNETVVLVHGFSTPHFVWDGMKGFLLDAGYSVLVFDHYGRGYSERPRIKYTRDVFVQSLKELLDCLLYTSPSPRDTR
;
A
#
# COMPACT_ATOMS: atom_id res chain seq x y z
N MET A 1 8.01 0.53 -51.33
CA MET A 1 7.11 1.02 -50.28
C MET A 1 6.47 -0.13 -49.49
N THR A 2 5.81 -1.09 -50.10
CA THR A 2 5.09 -2.22 -49.45
C THR A 2 5.97 -3.04 -48.52
N LYS A 3 7.20 -3.41 -48.89
CA LYS A 3 8.13 -4.18 -48.05
C LYS A 3 8.53 -3.42 -46.77
N ILE A 4 8.73 -2.10 -46.84
CA ILE A 4 9.08 -1.26 -45.69
C ILE A 4 7.89 -1.17 -44.71
N LEU A 5 6.69 -1.02 -45.23
CA LEU A 5 5.47 -0.99 -44.40
C LEU A 5 5.23 -2.31 -43.66
N VAL A 6 5.45 -3.45 -44.35
CA VAL A 6 5.34 -4.79 -43.76
C VAL A 6 6.38 -4.98 -42.64
N THR A 7 7.64 -4.57 -42.90
CA THR A 7 8.71 -4.69 -41.90
C THR A 7 8.40 -3.83 -40.64
N LEU A 8 7.95 -2.58 -40.84
CA LEU A 8 7.54 -1.71 -39.73
C LEU A 8 6.37 -2.28 -38.92
N SER A 9 5.37 -2.88 -39.59
CA SER A 9 4.25 -3.52 -38.92
C SER A 9 4.69 -4.72 -38.06
N ILE A 10 5.61 -5.54 -38.57
CA ILE A 10 6.17 -6.67 -37.83
C ILE A 10 6.96 -6.19 -36.60
N ILE A 11 7.76 -5.14 -36.72
CA ILE A 11 8.53 -4.56 -35.61
C ILE A 11 7.57 -4.02 -34.55
N LEU A 12 6.54 -3.31 -34.97
CA LEU A 12 5.50 -2.76 -34.05
C LEU A 12 4.76 -3.87 -33.30
N LEU A 13 4.46 -4.96 -33.98
CA LEU A 13 3.81 -6.13 -33.39
C LEU A 13 4.75 -6.85 -32.40
N LEU A 14 6.01 -7.04 -32.76
CA LEU A 14 7.02 -7.68 -31.91
C LEU A 14 7.33 -6.86 -30.65
N LEU A 15 7.28 -5.53 -30.71
CA LEU A 15 7.49 -4.65 -29.56
C LEU A 15 6.22 -4.47 -28.74
N GLY A 16 5.05 -4.38 -29.38
CA GLY A 16 3.78 -4.16 -28.71
C GLY A 16 3.18 -5.40 -28.06
N LEU A 17 3.35 -6.58 -28.66
CA LEU A 17 2.78 -7.82 -28.16
C LEU A 17 3.27 -8.21 -26.76
N PRO A 18 4.58 -8.16 -26.43
CA PRO A 18 5.05 -8.44 -25.07
C PRO A 18 4.47 -7.46 -24.04
N TYR A 19 4.39 -6.19 -24.38
CA TYR A 19 3.77 -5.17 -23.52
C TYR A 19 2.28 -5.47 -23.26
N PHE A 20 1.53 -5.78 -24.32
CA PHE A 20 0.10 -6.12 -24.22
C PHE A 20 -0.14 -7.40 -23.41
N VAL A 21 0.67 -8.44 -23.63
CA VAL A 21 0.60 -9.70 -22.86
C VAL A 21 0.93 -9.44 -21.39
N GLN A 22 1.94 -8.62 -21.10
CA GLN A 22 2.34 -8.30 -19.74
C GLN A 22 1.26 -7.51 -19.01
N THR A 23 0.66 -6.50 -19.65
CA THR A 23 -0.40 -5.69 -19.02
C THR A 23 -1.66 -6.50 -18.76
N ASN A 24 -2.02 -7.44 -19.63
CA ASN A 24 -3.17 -8.33 -19.42
C ASN A 24 -2.96 -9.39 -18.32
N LYS A 25 -1.70 -9.64 -17.92
CA LYS A 25 -1.37 -10.53 -16.80
C LYS A 25 -1.38 -9.83 -15.45
N LEU A 26 -1.53 -8.50 -15.41
CA LEU A 26 -1.59 -7.77 -14.15
C LEU A 26 -2.87 -8.18 -13.39
N LYS A 27 -2.65 -8.83 -12.26
CA LYS A 27 -3.73 -9.29 -11.39
C LYS A 27 -4.29 -8.11 -10.59
N THR A 28 -5.59 -7.96 -10.58
CA THR A 28 -6.25 -7.10 -9.59
C THR A 28 -6.17 -7.76 -8.22
N LEU A 29 -5.69 -7.05 -7.23
CA LEU A 29 -5.65 -7.55 -5.85
C LEU A 29 -7.07 -7.71 -5.31
N THR A 30 -7.30 -8.82 -4.64
CA THR A 30 -8.54 -9.15 -3.94
C THR A 30 -8.29 -9.28 -2.45
N ALA A 31 -9.32 -9.30 -1.63
CA ALA A 31 -9.18 -9.46 -0.18
C ALA A 31 -8.40 -10.72 0.22
N SER A 32 -8.46 -11.78 -0.60
CA SER A 32 -7.70 -13.03 -0.37
C SER A 32 -6.19 -12.91 -0.64
N ASP A 33 -5.76 -11.85 -1.31
CA ASP A 33 -4.33 -11.62 -1.61
C ASP A 33 -3.63 -10.83 -0.51
N ILE A 34 -4.38 -10.33 0.48
CA ILE A 34 -3.82 -9.59 1.61
C ILE A 34 -3.18 -10.57 2.61
N PRO A 35 -1.98 -10.25 3.12
CA PRO A 35 -1.42 -11.01 4.24
C PRO A 35 -2.37 -11.02 5.45
N THR A 36 -2.55 -12.18 6.07
CA THR A 36 -3.48 -12.39 7.20
C THR A 36 -3.25 -11.44 8.39
N ALA A 37 -2.06 -10.88 8.51
CA ALA A 37 -1.69 -9.94 9.57
C ALA A 37 -2.00 -8.46 9.23
N GLY A 38 -2.56 -8.16 8.05
CA GLY A 38 -2.95 -6.81 7.64
C GLY A 38 -4.42 -6.74 7.30
N ALA A 39 -4.91 -5.54 7.04
CA ALA A 39 -6.29 -5.28 6.66
C ALA A 39 -6.40 -4.15 5.64
N TRP A 40 -7.57 -4.03 5.02
CA TRP A 40 -7.96 -2.87 4.24
C TRP A 40 -8.90 -1.98 5.02
N VAL A 41 -8.72 -0.67 4.87
CA VAL A 41 -9.71 0.33 5.23
C VAL A 41 -10.26 0.97 3.96
N SER A 42 -11.58 1.11 3.88
CA SER A 42 -12.23 1.77 2.74
C SER A 42 -12.22 3.28 2.97
N LEU A 43 -11.51 4.00 2.12
CA LEU A 43 -11.40 5.46 2.11
C LEU A 43 -12.07 6.01 0.85
N LYS A 44 -12.09 7.33 0.71
CA LYS A 44 -12.80 8.02 -0.37
C LYS A 44 -12.42 7.55 -1.78
N GLU A 45 -11.15 7.33 -2.05
CA GLU A 45 -10.65 7.00 -3.40
C GLU A 45 -10.47 5.47 -3.61
N GLY A 46 -10.67 4.65 -2.56
CA GLY A 46 -10.53 3.19 -2.63
C GLY A 46 -10.03 2.56 -1.34
N ASN A 47 -9.67 1.29 -1.42
CA ASN A 47 -9.18 0.53 -0.27
C ASN A 47 -7.68 0.73 -0.06
N LEU A 48 -7.31 1.06 1.17
CA LEU A 48 -5.94 1.28 1.58
C LEU A 48 -5.51 0.20 2.56
N TYR A 49 -4.41 -0.50 2.24
CA TYR A 49 -3.85 -1.55 3.09
C TYR A 49 -3.10 -0.93 4.26
N TYR A 50 -3.30 -1.50 5.45
CA TYR A 50 -2.56 -1.15 6.65
C TYR A 50 -2.26 -2.37 7.50
N ARG A 51 -1.29 -2.23 8.40
CA ARG A 51 -0.94 -3.24 9.38
C ARG A 51 -0.45 -2.61 10.67
N TRP A 52 -0.99 -3.10 11.78
CA TRP A 52 -0.52 -2.80 13.12
C TRP A 52 0.56 -3.79 13.56
N HIS A 53 1.53 -3.28 14.28
CA HIS A 53 2.48 -4.04 15.06
C HIS A 53 2.48 -3.48 16.48
N TYR A 54 2.42 -4.37 17.47
CA TYR A 54 2.36 -3.99 18.87
C TYR A 54 3.62 -4.46 19.58
N PRO A 55 4.16 -3.67 20.53
CA PRO A 55 5.25 -4.10 21.40
C PRO A 55 4.75 -5.15 22.41
N ASP A 56 5.68 -5.80 23.12
CA ASP A 56 5.33 -6.56 24.31
C ASP A 56 4.64 -5.65 25.32
N GLU A 57 3.58 -6.15 25.98
CA GLU A 57 2.79 -5.37 26.95
C GLU A 57 3.66 -4.80 28.10
N LYS A 58 4.75 -5.50 28.47
CA LYS A 58 5.65 -5.09 29.54
C LYS A 58 6.49 -3.85 29.22
N VAL A 59 6.74 -3.59 27.94
CA VAL A 59 7.56 -2.45 27.49
C VAL A 59 6.74 -1.35 26.83
N SER A 60 5.44 -1.57 26.64
CA SER A 60 4.57 -0.62 25.95
C SER A 60 4.53 0.75 26.64
N ASN A 61 4.85 1.81 25.87
CA ASN A 61 4.75 3.20 26.32
C ASN A 61 3.41 3.86 25.94
N ASN A 62 2.48 3.11 25.32
CA ASN A 62 1.18 3.56 24.82
C ASN A 62 1.24 4.62 23.72
N GLU A 63 2.38 4.86 23.12
CA GLU A 63 2.55 5.78 22.00
C GLU A 63 2.54 5.02 20.66
N THR A 64 2.14 5.72 19.61
CA THR A 64 2.04 5.15 18.26
C THR A 64 2.95 5.91 17.29
N VAL A 65 3.74 5.15 16.54
CA VAL A 65 4.53 5.66 15.42
C VAL A 65 3.87 5.22 14.11
N VAL A 66 3.63 6.17 13.22
CA VAL A 66 3.12 5.91 11.86
C VAL A 66 4.27 5.99 10.87
N LEU A 67 4.55 4.90 10.17
CA LEU A 67 5.64 4.83 9.20
C LEU A 67 5.10 5.02 7.78
N VAL A 68 5.46 6.15 7.19
CA VAL A 68 5.03 6.58 5.85
C VAL A 68 6.13 6.26 4.85
N HIS A 69 5.85 5.36 3.90
CA HIS A 69 6.83 5.00 2.87
C HIS A 69 6.91 6.03 1.74
N GLY A 70 8.02 6.01 0.98
CA GLY A 70 8.22 6.87 -0.18
C GLY A 70 7.44 6.41 -1.43
N PHE A 71 7.69 7.10 -2.55
CA PHE A 71 6.93 6.90 -3.79
C PHE A 71 7.10 5.50 -4.41
N SER A 72 8.27 4.90 -4.34
CA SER A 72 8.61 3.69 -5.11
C SER A 72 8.51 2.38 -4.34
N THR A 73 8.52 2.42 -3.01
CA THR A 73 8.66 1.24 -2.16
C THR A 73 7.47 1.14 -1.19
N PRO A 74 6.79 -0.01 -1.09
CA PRO A 74 5.69 -0.21 -0.13
C PRO A 74 6.17 -0.34 1.32
N HIS A 75 5.22 -0.60 2.25
CA HIS A 75 5.42 -0.66 3.70
C HIS A 75 6.59 -1.54 4.17
N PHE A 76 6.95 -2.59 3.46
CA PHE A 76 8.04 -3.50 3.85
C PHE A 76 9.43 -2.81 3.89
N VAL A 77 9.57 -1.60 3.32
CA VAL A 77 10.82 -0.81 3.47
C VAL A 77 11.17 -0.56 4.94
N TRP A 78 10.16 -0.62 5.82
CA TRP A 78 10.29 -0.39 7.25
C TRP A 78 10.59 -1.65 8.07
N ASP A 79 10.69 -2.83 7.43
CA ASP A 79 10.89 -4.10 8.15
C ASP A 79 12.13 -4.11 9.02
N GLY A 80 13.21 -3.46 8.58
CA GLY A 80 14.43 -3.33 9.38
C GLY A 80 14.35 -2.36 10.55
N MET A 81 13.44 -1.37 10.51
CA MET A 81 13.32 -0.34 11.55
C MET A 81 12.26 -0.67 12.60
N LYS A 82 11.16 -1.32 12.19
CA LYS A 82 10.01 -1.51 13.08
C LYS A 82 10.35 -2.30 14.36
N GLY A 83 11.30 -3.24 14.29
CA GLY A 83 11.76 -3.99 15.45
C GLY A 83 12.30 -3.09 16.55
N PHE A 84 13.16 -2.13 16.21
CA PHE A 84 13.71 -1.17 17.16
C PHE A 84 12.63 -0.31 17.84
N LEU A 85 11.58 0.07 17.09
CA LEU A 85 10.46 0.85 17.64
C LEU A 85 9.61 0.00 18.59
N LEU A 86 9.36 -1.26 18.25
CA LEU A 86 8.64 -2.20 19.12
C LEU A 86 9.41 -2.46 20.42
N ASP A 87 10.74 -2.66 20.32
CA ASP A 87 11.62 -2.85 21.47
C ASP A 87 11.66 -1.62 22.38
N ALA A 88 11.50 -0.42 21.79
CA ALA A 88 11.38 0.85 22.51
C ALA A 88 9.96 1.11 23.07
N GLY A 89 9.02 0.19 22.89
CA GLY A 89 7.70 0.24 23.46
C GLY A 89 6.62 0.92 22.61
N TYR A 90 6.94 1.34 21.38
CA TYR A 90 5.97 1.99 20.49
C TYR A 90 5.09 0.97 19.78
N SER A 91 3.80 1.27 19.63
CA SER A 91 2.97 0.64 18.63
C SER A 91 3.32 1.22 17.24
N VAL A 92 3.39 0.38 16.22
CA VAL A 92 3.79 0.81 14.88
C VAL A 92 2.67 0.54 13.88
N LEU A 93 2.21 1.59 13.23
CA LEU A 93 1.28 1.53 12.10
C LEU A 93 2.08 1.68 10.80
N VAL A 94 2.01 0.67 9.93
CA VAL A 94 2.49 0.76 8.55
C VAL A 94 1.31 0.66 7.60
N PHE A 95 1.42 1.28 6.43
CA PHE A 95 0.39 1.23 5.40
C PHE A 95 1.01 1.36 4.01
N ASP A 96 0.24 1.05 2.98
CA ASP A 96 0.65 1.25 1.59
C ASP A 96 -0.14 2.40 0.97
N HIS A 97 0.52 3.35 0.35
CA HIS A 97 -0.13 4.37 -0.47
C HIS A 97 -0.90 3.75 -1.64
N TYR A 98 -1.94 4.42 -2.13
CA TYR A 98 -2.63 4.03 -3.37
C TYR A 98 -1.64 3.75 -4.50
N GLY A 99 -1.91 2.70 -5.26
CA GLY A 99 -1.04 2.26 -6.35
C GLY A 99 0.21 1.51 -5.91
N ARG A 100 0.42 1.26 -4.62
CA ARG A 100 1.59 0.56 -4.06
C ARG A 100 1.15 -0.63 -3.22
N GLY A 101 2.08 -1.59 -3.06
CA GLY A 101 1.91 -2.76 -2.22
C GLY A 101 0.56 -3.45 -2.41
N TYR A 102 -0.16 -3.63 -1.32
CA TYR A 102 -1.47 -4.26 -1.26
C TYR A 102 -2.63 -3.26 -1.33
N SER A 103 -2.38 -1.94 -1.40
CA SER A 103 -3.42 -0.94 -1.59
C SER A 103 -3.98 -0.95 -2.99
N GLU A 104 -5.23 -0.52 -3.11
CA GLU A 104 -5.93 -0.43 -4.37
C GLU A 104 -5.25 0.55 -5.33
N ARG A 105 -5.51 0.37 -6.62
CA ARG A 105 -4.98 1.18 -7.73
C ARG A 105 -6.10 1.95 -8.42
N PRO A 106 -6.71 2.95 -7.73
CA PRO A 106 -7.77 3.72 -8.32
C PRO A 106 -7.30 4.48 -9.57
N ARG A 107 -8.20 4.66 -10.52
CA ARG A 107 -7.93 5.41 -11.77
C ARG A 107 -8.00 6.93 -11.53
N ILE A 108 -7.12 7.44 -10.70
CA ILE A 108 -7.03 8.85 -10.32
C ILE A 108 -5.66 9.42 -10.67
N LYS A 109 -5.52 10.74 -10.63
CA LYS A 109 -4.22 11.38 -10.73
C LYS A 109 -3.52 11.31 -9.37
N TYR A 110 -2.43 10.58 -9.28
CA TYR A 110 -1.63 10.43 -8.05
C TYR A 110 -0.83 11.71 -7.77
N THR A 111 -1.45 12.65 -7.06
CA THR A 111 -0.83 13.90 -6.64
C THR A 111 -0.40 13.83 -5.18
N ARG A 112 0.45 14.76 -4.76
CA ARG A 112 0.81 14.91 -3.35
C ARG A 112 -0.42 15.05 -2.45
N ASP A 113 -1.41 15.83 -2.89
CA ASP A 113 -2.60 16.10 -2.10
C ASP A 113 -3.45 14.83 -1.89
N VAL A 114 -3.53 13.93 -2.89
CA VAL A 114 -4.17 12.62 -2.73
C VAL A 114 -3.49 11.79 -1.64
N PHE A 115 -2.15 11.77 -1.60
CA PHE A 115 -1.41 11.01 -0.58
C PHE A 115 -1.57 11.62 0.82
N VAL A 116 -1.54 12.94 0.93
CA VAL A 116 -1.78 13.64 2.21
C VAL A 116 -3.21 13.40 2.69
N GLN A 117 -4.19 13.51 1.81
CA GLN A 117 -5.59 13.30 2.16
C GLN A 117 -5.85 11.84 2.57
N SER A 118 -5.32 10.87 1.84
CA SER A 118 -5.48 9.45 2.18
C SER A 118 -4.83 9.10 3.53
N LEU A 119 -3.67 9.69 3.85
CA LEU A 119 -3.06 9.53 5.17
C LEU A 119 -3.95 10.12 6.26
N LYS A 120 -4.49 11.32 6.06
CA LYS A 120 -5.40 11.94 7.02
C LYS A 120 -6.64 11.08 7.26
N GLU A 121 -7.30 10.63 6.20
CA GLU A 121 -8.48 9.75 6.28
C GLU A 121 -8.16 8.43 7.01
N LEU A 122 -6.98 7.83 6.74
CA LEU A 122 -6.51 6.64 7.42
C LEU A 122 -6.38 6.88 8.93
N LEU A 123 -5.73 7.97 9.34
CA LEU A 123 -5.54 8.29 10.75
C LEU A 123 -6.87 8.61 11.44
N ASP A 124 -7.75 9.34 10.78
CA ASP A 124 -9.10 9.63 11.29
C ASP A 124 -9.88 8.32 11.53
N CYS A 125 -9.81 7.37 10.60
CA CYS A 125 -10.48 6.08 10.75
C CYS A 125 -9.87 5.19 11.84
N LEU A 126 -8.55 5.15 11.98
CA LEU A 126 -7.88 4.16 12.84
C LEU A 126 -7.55 4.68 14.24
N LEU A 127 -7.36 5.99 14.41
CA LEU A 127 -6.92 6.58 15.67
C LEU A 127 -8.04 7.36 16.39
N TYR A 128 -8.99 7.92 15.62
CA TYR A 128 -10.00 8.82 16.20
C TYR A 128 -11.44 8.28 16.16
N THR A 129 -11.72 7.24 15.35
CA THR A 129 -13.08 6.68 15.21
C THR A 129 -13.23 5.24 15.70
N SER A 130 -12.14 4.51 15.92
CA SER A 130 -12.20 3.17 16.52
C SER A 130 -11.86 3.23 17.99
N PRO A 131 -12.66 2.59 18.88
CA PRO A 131 -12.14 2.23 20.20
C PRO A 131 -10.86 1.43 19.99
N SER A 132 -9.80 1.78 20.71
CA SER A 132 -8.53 1.06 20.65
C SER A 132 -8.81 -0.44 20.78
N PRO A 133 -8.15 -1.35 20.00
CA PRO A 133 -8.26 -2.78 20.24
C PRO A 133 -7.92 -3.19 21.70
N ARG A 134 -7.35 -2.27 22.47
CA ARG A 134 -7.07 -2.42 23.90
C ARG A 134 -8.28 -2.18 24.80
N ASP A 135 -9.32 -1.48 24.30
CA ASP A 135 -10.52 -1.17 25.09
C ASP A 135 -11.57 -2.29 25.08
N THR A 136 -11.30 -3.38 24.37
CA THR A 136 -12.17 -4.58 24.25
C THR A 136 -11.68 -5.78 25.08
N ARG A 137 -10.88 -5.56 26.11
CA ARG A 137 -10.51 -6.59 27.10
C ARG A 137 -11.19 -6.37 28.44
#